data_dd351baac06ea13d49dd33c8cf1d83fb
#
_entry.id   dd351baac06ea13d49dd33c8cf1d83fb
#
_cell.length_a   1.000
_cell.length_b   1.000
_cell.length_c   1.000
_cell.angle_alpha   90.00
_cell.angle_beta   90.00
_cell.angle_gamma   90.00
#
_symmetry.space_group_name_H-M   'P 1'
#
loop_
_entity.id
_entity.type
_entity.pdbx_description
1 polymer ?
#
loop_
_entity_poly.entity_id
_entity_poly.type
_entity_poly.pdbx_seq_one_letter_code
_entity_poly.pdbx_strand_id
1 'polypeptide(L)'
;MPKVDVSSLNGVINQDKIAAGVRMILEGLGEDLKREGLRDTAERVARMYTELLQGLHEDPREHLKVVFDEQHDEMVVVRDVPFSSMCEHHLLPFHGRVHAAYIPQGKVVGLSKIPRVIEAFARRLQVQERMTSQIADLLMEELDALGVGVVVEASHTCMTMRGIKKPGALMVTSAMRGTFKTDQATRSEFLSLVLHHQPTF
;
A
#
# COMPACT_ATOMS: atom_id res chain seq x y z
N MET A 1 14.22 15.63 3.61
CA MET A 1 13.62 14.65 2.69
C MET A 1 12.59 15.39 1.84
N PRO A 2 12.45 15.11 0.55
CA PRO A 2 11.41 15.79 -0.23
C PRO A 2 10.04 15.40 0.32
N LYS A 3 9.22 16.40 0.62
CA LYS A 3 7.81 16.22 0.98
C LYS A 3 7.17 15.39 -0.13
N VAL A 4 6.32 14.43 0.23
CA VAL A 4 5.52 13.71 -0.76
C VAL A 4 4.73 14.75 -1.54
N ASP A 5 5.13 15.01 -2.78
CA ASP A 5 4.45 15.96 -3.66
C ASP A 5 3.15 15.33 -4.13
N VAL A 6 2.05 15.69 -3.45
CA VAL A 6 0.69 15.32 -3.86
C VAL A 6 0.12 16.25 -4.93
N SER A 7 0.83 17.32 -5.30
CA SER A 7 0.35 18.32 -6.25
C SER A 7 0.30 17.83 -7.71
N SER A 8 1.00 16.71 -8.02
CA SER A 8 0.99 16.11 -9.36
C SER A 8 -0.25 15.23 -9.66
N LEU A 9 -1.20 15.12 -8.71
CA LEU A 9 -2.35 14.21 -8.79
C LEU A 9 -3.59 14.82 -9.48
N ASN A 10 -3.43 15.83 -10.32
CA ASN A 10 -4.54 16.49 -11.06
C ASN A 10 -5.08 15.67 -12.25
N GLY A 11 -4.70 14.41 -12.40
CA GLY A 11 -5.18 13.56 -13.48
C GLY A 11 -6.49 12.85 -13.11
N VAL A 12 -7.61 13.28 -13.66
CA VAL A 12 -8.84 12.48 -13.64
C VAL A 12 -8.61 11.19 -14.41
N ILE A 13 -8.94 10.03 -13.82
CA ILE A 13 -8.87 8.73 -14.51
C ILE A 13 -9.83 8.78 -15.70
N ASN A 14 -9.28 8.67 -16.91
CA ASN A 14 -10.06 8.69 -18.15
C ASN A 14 -10.34 7.25 -18.61
N GLN A 15 -11.52 6.74 -18.28
CA GLN A 15 -11.94 5.37 -18.63
C GLN A 15 -11.97 5.11 -20.13
N ASP A 16 -12.33 6.09 -20.96
CA ASP A 16 -12.38 5.91 -22.42
C ASP A 16 -10.98 5.70 -23.00
N LYS A 17 -9.97 6.46 -22.49
CA LYS A 17 -8.59 6.27 -22.90
C LYS A 17 -8.05 4.90 -22.46
N ILE A 18 -8.39 4.46 -21.25
CA ILE A 18 -7.98 3.13 -20.75
C ILE A 18 -8.63 2.04 -21.63
N ALA A 19 -9.93 2.13 -21.88
CA ALA A 19 -10.64 1.16 -22.72
C ALA A 19 -10.05 1.11 -24.15
N ALA A 20 -9.72 2.26 -24.74
CA ALA A 20 -9.05 2.31 -26.04
C ALA A 20 -7.69 1.60 -26.02
N GLY A 21 -6.87 1.86 -24.99
CA GLY A 21 -5.59 1.19 -24.81
C GLY A 21 -5.71 -0.33 -24.63
N VAL A 22 -6.70 -0.79 -23.90
CA VAL A 22 -6.98 -2.23 -23.74
C VAL A 22 -7.37 -2.88 -25.05
N ARG A 23 -8.19 -2.22 -25.89
CA ARG A 23 -8.51 -2.73 -27.24
C ARG A 23 -7.24 -2.88 -28.08
N MET A 24 -6.37 -1.87 -28.09
CA MET A 24 -5.10 -1.93 -28.82
C MET A 24 -4.21 -3.08 -28.32
N ILE A 25 -4.17 -3.36 -27.02
CA ILE A 25 -3.43 -4.50 -26.47
C ILE A 25 -4.01 -5.82 -26.98
N LEU A 26 -5.34 -6.00 -26.95
CA LEU A 26 -6.01 -7.21 -27.40
C LEU A 26 -5.79 -7.44 -28.92
N GLU A 27 -5.89 -6.39 -29.72
CA GLU A 27 -5.58 -6.43 -31.15
C GLU A 27 -4.11 -6.82 -31.40
N GLY A 28 -3.18 -6.23 -30.64
CA GLY A 28 -1.76 -6.55 -30.73
C GLY A 28 -1.43 -7.99 -30.33
N LEU A 29 -2.26 -8.63 -29.51
CA LEU A 29 -2.19 -10.06 -29.16
C LEU A 29 -2.81 -10.96 -30.23
N GLY A 30 -3.48 -10.40 -31.25
CA GLY A 30 -4.18 -11.16 -32.29
C GLY A 30 -5.54 -11.69 -31.87
N GLU A 31 -6.17 -11.13 -30.83
CA GLU A 31 -7.47 -11.55 -30.31
C GLU A 31 -8.64 -10.98 -31.13
N ASP A 32 -9.68 -11.78 -31.32
CA ASP A 32 -10.94 -11.31 -31.93
C ASP A 32 -11.80 -10.59 -30.88
N LEU A 33 -11.87 -9.27 -30.97
CA LEU A 33 -12.65 -8.43 -30.07
C LEU A 33 -14.18 -8.68 -30.14
N LYS A 34 -14.67 -9.36 -31.22
CA LYS A 34 -16.09 -9.64 -31.39
C LYS A 34 -16.53 -10.91 -30.67
N ARG A 35 -15.59 -11.77 -30.27
CA ARG A 35 -15.92 -12.97 -29.48
C ARG A 35 -16.57 -12.59 -28.15
N GLU A 36 -17.57 -13.36 -27.74
CA GLU A 36 -18.47 -13.06 -26.61
C GLU A 36 -17.68 -12.70 -25.32
N GLY A 37 -16.64 -13.45 -24.99
CA GLY A 37 -15.85 -13.23 -23.77
C GLY A 37 -15.04 -11.93 -23.76
N LEU A 38 -14.74 -11.33 -24.93
CA LEU A 38 -13.93 -10.11 -25.02
C LEU A 38 -14.72 -8.83 -25.33
N ARG A 39 -15.97 -8.96 -25.72
CA ARG A 39 -16.79 -7.82 -26.18
C ARG A 39 -16.80 -6.63 -25.24
N ASP A 40 -16.89 -6.88 -23.93
CA ASP A 40 -16.94 -5.84 -22.90
C ASP A 40 -15.66 -5.77 -22.06
N THR A 41 -14.58 -6.44 -22.45
CA THR A 41 -13.36 -6.54 -21.64
C THR A 41 -12.71 -5.19 -21.47
N ALA A 42 -12.65 -4.36 -22.50
CA ALA A 42 -12.03 -3.05 -22.45
C ALA A 42 -12.68 -2.14 -21.40
N GLU A 43 -14.01 -2.11 -21.37
CA GLU A 43 -14.77 -1.32 -20.41
C GLU A 43 -14.70 -1.89 -18.99
N ARG A 44 -14.68 -3.21 -18.85
CA ARG A 44 -14.47 -3.87 -17.53
C ARG A 44 -13.12 -3.53 -16.96
N VAL A 45 -12.06 -3.58 -17.79
CA VAL A 45 -10.70 -3.23 -17.36
C VAL A 45 -10.60 -1.75 -17.00
N ALA A 46 -11.25 -0.85 -17.76
CA ALA A 46 -11.25 0.57 -17.45
C ALA A 46 -11.90 0.86 -16.08
N ARG A 47 -13.03 0.23 -15.78
CA ARG A 47 -13.68 0.34 -14.45
C ARG A 47 -12.80 -0.27 -13.34
N MET A 48 -12.20 -1.44 -13.59
CA MET A 48 -11.28 -2.09 -12.66
C MET A 48 -10.11 -1.18 -12.29
N TYR A 49 -9.46 -0.53 -13.27
CA TYR A 49 -8.37 0.41 -12.97
C TYR A 49 -8.82 1.64 -12.20
N THR A 50 -10.04 2.12 -12.43
CA THR A 50 -10.62 3.22 -11.65
C THR A 50 -10.74 2.85 -10.17
N GLU A 51 -11.16 1.62 -9.88
CA GLU A 51 -11.26 1.11 -8.52
C GLU A 51 -9.88 0.86 -7.89
N LEU A 52 -8.99 0.14 -8.62
CA LEU A 52 -7.68 -0.24 -8.10
C LEU A 52 -6.72 0.95 -7.88
N LEU A 53 -6.94 2.07 -8.56
CA LEU A 53 -6.08 3.25 -8.50
C LEU A 53 -6.77 4.47 -7.86
N GLN A 54 -7.86 4.27 -7.12
CA GLN A 54 -8.61 5.37 -6.48
C GLN A 54 -7.77 6.20 -5.51
N GLY A 55 -6.75 5.59 -4.88
CA GLY A 55 -5.82 6.28 -3.99
C GLY A 55 -4.97 7.37 -4.66
N LEU A 56 -4.94 7.44 -6.01
CA LEU A 56 -4.30 8.54 -6.75
C LEU A 56 -4.97 9.90 -6.48
N HIS A 57 -6.25 9.90 -6.13
CA HIS A 57 -7.05 11.10 -5.91
C HIS A 57 -7.39 11.33 -4.43
N GLU A 58 -6.77 10.56 -3.54
CA GLU A 58 -7.01 10.61 -2.12
C GLU A 58 -5.79 11.18 -1.39
N ASP A 59 -6.00 12.15 -0.50
CA ASP A 59 -4.97 12.58 0.45
C ASP A 59 -5.05 11.70 1.70
N PRO A 60 -4.05 10.82 1.94
CA PRO A 60 -4.08 9.92 3.08
C PRO A 60 -4.02 10.63 4.44
N ARG A 61 -3.61 11.92 4.50
CA ARG A 61 -3.60 12.73 5.72
C ARG A 61 -5.00 12.93 6.29
N GLU A 62 -6.01 12.97 5.42
CA GLU A 62 -7.41 13.15 5.84
C GLU A 62 -7.87 12.06 6.81
N HIS A 63 -7.29 10.86 6.73
CA HIS A 63 -7.62 9.77 7.63
C HIS A 63 -7.08 9.96 9.05
N LEU A 64 -6.02 10.76 9.23
CA LEU A 64 -5.34 10.93 10.51
C LEU A 64 -5.79 12.16 11.30
N LYS A 65 -6.72 12.97 10.76
CA LYS A 65 -7.20 14.20 11.42
C LYS A 65 -7.95 13.97 12.72
N VAL A 66 -8.51 12.77 12.93
CA VAL A 66 -9.26 12.44 14.13
C VAL A 66 -8.37 11.63 15.05
N VAL A 67 -7.91 12.27 16.11
CA VAL A 67 -7.11 11.70 17.20
C VAL A 67 -7.86 11.83 18.51
N PHE A 68 -7.48 11.02 19.48
CA PHE A 68 -8.06 11.03 20.83
C PHE A 68 -6.94 11.37 21.83
N ASP A 69 -7.27 12.20 22.82
CA ASP A 69 -6.37 12.47 23.92
C ASP A 69 -6.40 11.28 24.90
N GLU A 70 -5.36 10.47 24.84
CA GLU A 70 -5.14 9.33 25.72
C GLU A 70 -3.71 9.37 26.23
N GLN A 71 -3.55 9.23 27.54
CA GLN A 71 -2.23 9.15 28.16
C GLN A 71 -1.66 7.74 27.99
N HIS A 72 -1.30 7.43 26.74
CA HIS A 72 -0.66 6.18 26.36
C HIS A 72 0.71 6.51 25.77
N ASP A 73 1.76 5.97 26.32
CA ASP A 73 3.16 6.18 25.94
C ASP A 73 3.88 4.91 25.48
N GLU A 74 3.16 3.79 25.46
CA GLU A 74 3.64 2.51 24.97
C GLU A 74 3.38 2.32 23.47
N MET A 75 4.03 1.32 22.90
CA MET A 75 3.89 0.97 21.48
C MET A 75 2.48 0.51 21.14
N VAL A 76 1.86 1.15 20.14
CA VAL A 76 0.61 0.71 19.52
C VAL A 76 0.93 -0.02 18.22
N VAL A 77 0.49 -1.27 18.09
CA VAL A 77 0.74 -2.11 16.90
C VAL A 77 -0.57 -2.49 16.22
N VAL A 78 -0.66 -2.21 14.92
CA VAL A 78 -1.70 -2.72 14.02
C VAL A 78 -1.03 -3.66 13.04
N ARG A 79 -1.33 -4.94 13.12
CA ARG A 79 -0.66 -5.97 12.31
C ARG A 79 -1.62 -6.72 11.40
N ASP A 80 -1.04 -7.45 10.46
CA ASP A 80 -1.76 -8.31 9.53
C ASP A 80 -2.81 -7.58 8.68
N VAL A 81 -2.60 -6.27 8.41
CA VAL A 81 -3.49 -5.50 7.55
C VAL A 81 -3.31 -5.96 6.10
N PRO A 82 -4.31 -6.64 5.51
CA PRO A 82 -4.19 -7.09 4.14
C PRO A 82 -4.22 -5.90 3.18
N PHE A 83 -3.48 -6.00 2.10
CA PHE A 83 -3.51 -5.02 1.03
C PHE A 83 -3.32 -5.65 -0.34
N SER A 84 -3.79 -4.95 -1.37
CA SER A 84 -3.49 -5.24 -2.77
C SER A 84 -3.05 -3.95 -3.44
N SER A 85 -2.01 -4.03 -4.26
CA SER A 85 -1.46 -2.90 -4.99
C SER A 85 -1.07 -3.29 -6.41
N MET A 86 -0.72 -2.32 -7.21
CA MET A 86 -0.34 -2.51 -8.61
C MET A 86 1.12 -2.12 -8.82
N CYS A 87 1.93 -3.08 -9.26
CA CYS A 87 3.34 -2.84 -9.59
C CYS A 87 3.45 -1.86 -10.76
N GLU A 88 4.14 -0.72 -10.57
CA GLU A 88 4.27 0.31 -11.61
C GLU A 88 5.07 -0.15 -12.83
N HIS A 89 5.96 -1.15 -12.69
CA HIS A 89 6.83 -1.62 -13.77
C HIS A 89 6.10 -2.52 -14.79
N HIS A 90 5.06 -3.25 -14.34
CA HIS A 90 4.44 -4.29 -15.17
C HIS A 90 2.92 -4.21 -15.20
N LEU A 91 2.29 -3.32 -14.43
CA LEU A 91 0.84 -3.25 -14.23
C LEU A 91 0.24 -4.60 -13.80
N LEU A 92 1.00 -5.36 -13.03
CA LEU A 92 0.57 -6.61 -12.42
C LEU A 92 0.40 -6.42 -10.92
N PRO A 93 -0.57 -7.12 -10.30
CA PRO A 93 -0.82 -6.95 -8.88
C PRO A 93 0.30 -7.55 -8.01
N PHE A 94 0.49 -6.94 -6.86
CA PHE A 94 1.15 -7.57 -5.72
C PHE A 94 0.25 -7.39 -4.49
N HIS A 95 0.26 -8.37 -3.62
CA HIS A 95 -0.62 -8.40 -2.46
C HIS A 95 0.10 -9.04 -1.28
N GLY A 96 -0.34 -8.66 -0.10
CA GLY A 96 0.29 -9.14 1.12
C GLY A 96 -0.29 -8.51 2.37
N ARG A 97 0.57 -8.24 3.33
CA ARG A 97 0.21 -7.67 4.63
C ARG A 97 1.15 -6.54 5.01
N VAL A 98 0.58 -5.56 5.70
CA VAL A 98 1.32 -4.47 6.32
C VAL A 98 1.17 -4.59 7.83
N HIS A 99 2.27 -4.41 8.53
CA HIS A 99 2.34 -4.26 9.97
C HIS A 99 2.87 -2.85 10.24
N ALA A 100 2.11 -2.07 11.01
CA ALA A 100 2.49 -0.71 11.37
C ALA A 100 2.40 -0.52 12.88
N ALA A 101 3.40 0.16 13.43
CA ALA A 101 3.43 0.52 14.83
C ALA A 101 3.85 1.96 15.01
N TYR A 102 3.39 2.59 16.09
CA TYR A 102 3.87 3.91 16.51
C TYR A 102 3.91 4.00 18.04
N ILE A 103 4.75 4.88 18.56
CA ILE A 103 4.76 5.27 19.96
C ILE A 103 4.14 6.65 20.04
N PRO A 104 2.96 6.80 20.65
CA PRO A 104 2.25 8.07 20.70
C PRO A 104 2.93 9.07 21.62
N GLN A 105 2.67 10.35 21.41
CA GLN A 105 3.05 11.45 22.29
C GLN A 105 1.80 12.14 22.81
N GLY A 106 1.04 11.44 23.67
CA GLY A 106 -0.18 11.94 24.30
C GLY A 106 -1.43 11.92 23.43
N LYS A 107 -1.34 11.40 22.18
CA LYS A 107 -2.50 11.26 21.29
C LYS A 107 -2.47 9.91 20.58
N VAL A 108 -3.61 9.25 20.55
CA VAL A 108 -3.78 8.01 19.80
C VAL A 108 -4.74 8.19 18.63
N VAL A 109 -4.46 7.48 17.56
CA VAL A 109 -5.34 7.49 16.37
C VAL A 109 -6.33 6.32 16.42
N GLY A 110 -7.55 6.55 15.93
CA GLY A 110 -8.54 5.47 15.86
C GLY A 110 -8.05 4.28 15.05
N LEU A 111 -8.28 3.07 15.54
CA LEU A 111 -7.77 1.80 15.00
C LEU A 111 -7.97 1.65 13.49
N SER A 112 -9.13 2.08 12.95
CA SER A 112 -9.45 2.00 11.52
C SER A 112 -8.67 2.96 10.63
N LYS A 113 -7.94 3.92 11.19
CA LYS A 113 -7.28 4.99 10.43
C LYS A 113 -5.99 4.51 9.77
N ILE A 114 -5.21 3.70 10.47
CA ILE A 114 -3.98 3.10 9.93
C ILE A 114 -4.28 2.22 8.72
N PRO A 115 -5.25 1.27 8.74
CA PRO A 115 -5.66 0.53 7.55
C PRO A 115 -6.09 1.42 6.38
N ARG A 116 -6.76 2.54 6.62
CA ARG A 116 -7.15 3.48 5.55
C ARG A 116 -5.96 4.19 4.92
N VAL A 117 -4.97 4.58 5.72
CA VAL A 117 -3.70 5.13 5.20
C VAL A 117 -2.99 4.11 4.33
N ILE A 118 -2.91 2.86 4.78
CA ILE A 118 -2.31 1.76 4.02
C ILE A 118 -3.04 1.60 2.68
N GLU A 119 -4.37 1.57 2.68
CA GLU A 119 -5.19 1.42 1.48
C GLU A 119 -4.99 2.59 0.51
N ALA A 120 -4.97 3.85 1.00
CA ALA A 120 -4.76 5.04 0.19
C ALA A 120 -3.41 5.03 -0.54
N PHE A 121 -2.35 4.48 0.07
CA PHE A 121 -1.06 4.30 -0.59
C PHE A 121 -1.01 3.06 -1.47
N ALA A 122 -1.67 1.97 -1.09
CA ALA A 122 -1.70 0.73 -1.85
C ALA A 122 -2.46 0.88 -3.18
N ARG A 123 -3.55 1.66 -3.19
CA ARG A 123 -4.36 1.89 -4.40
C ARG A 123 -3.77 2.94 -5.34
N ARG A 124 -2.49 2.73 -5.69
CA ARG A 124 -1.69 3.52 -6.63
C ARG A 124 -0.81 2.60 -7.45
N LEU A 125 -0.20 3.12 -8.50
CA LEU A 125 0.95 2.45 -9.10
C LEU A 125 2.14 2.57 -8.14
N GLN A 126 2.65 1.44 -7.65
CA GLN A 126 3.60 1.42 -6.54
C GLN A 126 4.84 0.57 -6.79
N VAL A 127 5.86 0.92 -6.02
CA VAL A 127 7.00 0.06 -5.68
C VAL A 127 6.89 -0.19 -4.18
N GLN A 128 7.05 -1.44 -3.74
CA GLN A 128 6.84 -1.82 -2.34
C GLN A 128 7.69 -1.01 -1.37
N GLU A 129 8.95 -0.74 -1.71
CA GLU A 129 9.89 0.04 -0.89
C GLU A 129 9.41 1.49 -0.70
N ARG A 130 8.86 2.08 -1.77
CA ARG A 130 8.30 3.43 -1.71
C ARG A 130 7.05 3.46 -0.85
N MET A 131 6.12 2.53 -1.05
CA MET A 131 4.89 2.42 -0.26
C MET A 131 5.22 2.27 1.24
N THR A 132 6.16 1.38 1.59
CA THR A 132 6.59 1.16 2.96
C THR A 132 7.12 2.44 3.61
N SER A 133 7.95 3.19 2.89
CA SER A 133 8.51 4.46 3.38
C SER A 133 7.45 5.55 3.49
N GLN A 134 6.56 5.67 2.51
CA GLN A 134 5.48 6.66 2.51
C GLN A 134 4.52 6.48 3.68
N ILE A 135 4.15 5.23 4.01
CA ILE A 135 3.31 4.93 5.17
C ILE A 135 4.03 5.36 6.46
N ALA A 136 5.30 4.99 6.62
CA ALA A 136 6.06 5.33 7.82
C ALA A 136 6.27 6.84 7.99
N ASP A 137 6.58 7.55 6.90
CA ASP A 137 6.81 8.98 6.92
C ASP A 137 5.53 9.74 7.28
N LEU A 138 4.39 9.35 6.68
CA LEU A 138 3.11 9.98 6.97
C LEU A 138 2.67 9.77 8.42
N LEU A 139 2.77 8.54 8.94
CA LEU A 139 2.41 8.25 10.33
C LEU A 139 3.30 9.04 11.30
N MET A 140 4.59 9.16 11.00
CA MET A 140 5.53 9.92 11.82
C MET A 140 5.19 11.43 11.84
N GLU A 141 4.83 11.99 10.66
CA GLU A 141 4.54 13.42 10.52
C GLU A 141 3.18 13.78 11.12
N GLU A 142 2.11 13.03 10.80
CA GLU A 142 0.74 13.41 11.14
C GLU A 142 0.33 13.04 12.58
N LEU A 143 1.00 12.03 13.18
CA LEU A 143 0.71 11.63 14.57
C LEU A 143 1.65 12.29 15.58
N ASP A 144 2.64 13.07 15.11
CA ASP A 144 3.71 13.62 15.97
C ASP A 144 4.29 12.53 16.91
N ALA A 145 4.49 11.34 16.35
CA ALA A 145 4.87 10.16 17.11
C ALA A 145 6.35 10.21 17.52
N LEU A 146 6.70 9.62 18.66
CA LEU A 146 8.09 9.45 19.09
C LEU A 146 8.86 8.50 18.16
N GLY A 147 8.16 7.61 17.51
CA GLY A 147 8.71 6.69 16.52
C GLY A 147 7.62 5.91 15.78
N VAL A 148 8.00 5.40 14.61
CA VAL A 148 7.14 4.59 13.74
C VAL A 148 7.94 3.43 13.16
N GLY A 149 7.35 2.24 13.16
CA GLY A 149 7.83 1.06 12.48
C GLY A 149 6.80 0.54 11.48
N VAL A 150 7.23 0.27 10.25
CA VAL A 150 6.38 -0.36 9.22
C VAL A 150 7.13 -1.53 8.61
N VAL A 151 6.46 -2.68 8.52
CA VAL A 151 6.93 -3.86 7.79
C VAL A 151 5.85 -4.26 6.78
N VAL A 152 6.28 -4.55 5.55
CA VAL A 152 5.41 -5.01 4.46
C VAL A 152 5.94 -6.33 3.93
N GLU A 153 5.07 -7.33 3.86
CA GLU A 153 5.34 -8.62 3.25
C GLU A 153 4.39 -8.84 2.08
N ALA A 154 4.91 -9.14 0.90
CA ALA A 154 4.07 -9.31 -0.28
C ALA A 154 4.59 -10.34 -1.28
N SER A 155 3.65 -10.96 -1.98
CA SER A 155 3.87 -11.76 -3.18
C SER A 155 3.64 -10.91 -4.41
N HIS A 156 4.62 -10.93 -5.33
CA HIS A 156 4.60 -10.14 -6.56
C HIS A 156 4.30 -11.03 -7.76
N THR A 157 3.15 -10.84 -8.41
CA THR A 157 2.78 -11.66 -9.58
C THR A 157 3.72 -11.44 -10.76
N CYS A 158 4.35 -10.26 -10.87
CA CYS A 158 5.37 -10.01 -11.89
C CYS A 158 6.62 -10.90 -11.74
N MET A 159 6.85 -11.46 -10.54
CA MET A 159 7.95 -12.39 -10.24
C MET A 159 7.48 -13.84 -10.21
N THR A 160 6.25 -14.10 -9.78
CA THR A 160 5.77 -15.48 -9.56
C THR A 160 5.20 -16.12 -10.82
N MET A 161 4.46 -15.39 -11.66
CA MET A 161 3.78 -15.93 -12.85
C MET A 161 4.55 -15.78 -14.17
N ARG A 162 5.55 -14.91 -14.22
CA ARG A 162 6.40 -14.65 -15.40
C ARG A 162 7.84 -14.35 -14.98
N GLY A 163 8.75 -14.13 -15.94
CA GLY A 163 10.17 -13.86 -15.69
C GLY A 163 10.84 -15.06 -15.02
N ILE A 164 11.35 -14.87 -13.80
CA ILE A 164 12.09 -15.93 -13.07
C ILE A 164 11.18 -17.02 -12.48
N LYS A 165 9.85 -16.84 -12.49
CA LYS A 165 8.85 -17.83 -12.07
C LYS A 165 9.16 -18.48 -10.71
N LYS A 166 9.18 -17.70 -9.64
CA LYS A 166 9.42 -18.17 -8.27
C LYS A 166 8.14 -18.08 -7.42
N PRO A 167 7.18 -19.00 -7.58
CA PRO A 167 6.00 -19.06 -6.73
C PRO A 167 6.41 -19.31 -5.27
N GLY A 168 5.69 -18.67 -4.32
CA GLY A 168 5.98 -18.77 -2.89
C GLY A 168 7.06 -17.83 -2.38
N ALA A 169 7.81 -17.13 -3.26
CA ALA A 169 8.73 -16.11 -2.82
C ALA A 169 7.97 -14.87 -2.29
N LEU A 170 8.35 -14.40 -1.11
CA LEU A 170 7.85 -13.18 -0.49
C LEU A 170 8.94 -12.11 -0.48
N MET A 171 8.54 -10.88 -0.75
CA MET A 171 9.38 -9.71 -0.57
C MET A 171 9.01 -9.05 0.75
N VAL A 172 10.01 -8.79 1.59
CA VAL A 172 9.84 -8.11 2.88
C VAL A 172 10.58 -6.78 2.83
N THR A 173 9.89 -5.70 3.16
CA THR A 173 10.48 -4.36 3.27
C THR A 173 10.14 -3.77 4.63
N SER A 174 11.03 -2.94 5.17
CA SER A 174 10.82 -2.27 6.44
C SER A 174 11.22 -0.79 6.38
N ALA A 175 10.49 0.04 7.12
CA ALA A 175 10.83 1.44 7.34
C ALA A 175 10.68 1.78 8.82
N MET A 176 11.78 2.29 9.42
CA MET A 176 11.84 2.67 10.83
C MET A 176 12.12 4.16 10.94
N ARG A 177 11.40 4.86 11.83
CA ARG A 177 11.53 6.29 12.08
C ARG A 177 11.58 6.54 13.58
N GLY A 178 12.18 7.67 14.00
CA GLY A 178 12.30 8.03 15.42
C GLY A 178 12.94 6.93 16.25
N THR A 179 12.34 6.59 17.39
CA THR A 179 12.86 5.60 18.36
C THR A 179 13.03 4.21 17.75
N PHE A 180 12.15 3.78 16.82
CA PHE A 180 12.32 2.49 16.12
C PHE A 180 13.62 2.41 15.31
N LYS A 181 14.18 3.56 14.92
CA LYS A 181 15.45 3.62 14.19
C LYS A 181 16.65 3.73 15.13
N THR A 182 16.52 4.47 16.23
CA THR A 182 17.64 4.85 17.12
C THR A 182 17.81 3.90 18.30
N ASP A 183 16.72 3.24 18.75
CA ASP A 183 16.74 2.29 19.86
C ASP A 183 16.52 0.86 19.38
N GLN A 184 17.49 0.00 19.69
CA GLN A 184 17.46 -1.40 19.27
C GLN A 184 16.42 -2.22 20.04
N ALA A 185 16.15 -1.90 21.30
CA ALA A 185 15.18 -2.62 22.11
C ALA A 185 13.78 -2.43 21.55
N THR A 186 13.37 -1.18 21.29
CA THR A 186 12.09 -0.82 20.64
C THR A 186 11.93 -1.51 19.29
N ARG A 187 12.98 -1.49 18.46
CA ARG A 187 12.96 -2.16 17.17
C ARG A 187 12.79 -3.67 17.28
N SER A 188 13.50 -4.30 18.22
CA SER A 188 13.44 -5.75 18.43
C SER A 188 12.08 -6.18 18.95
N GLU A 189 11.49 -5.43 19.87
CA GLU A 189 10.14 -5.66 20.37
C GLU A 189 9.12 -5.64 19.23
N PHE A 190 9.12 -4.59 18.43
CA PHE A 190 8.23 -4.49 17.25
C PHE A 190 8.38 -5.69 16.32
N LEU A 191 9.60 -6.02 15.92
CA LEU A 191 9.83 -7.14 15.01
C LEU A 191 9.39 -8.47 15.62
N SER A 192 9.54 -8.67 16.94
CA SER A 192 9.04 -9.88 17.60
C SER A 192 7.53 -9.97 17.59
N LEU A 193 6.82 -8.84 17.74
CA LEU A 193 5.35 -8.79 17.72
C LEU A 193 4.76 -9.07 16.33
N VAL A 194 5.48 -8.75 15.25
CA VAL A 194 4.94 -8.82 13.89
C VAL A 194 5.44 -10.02 13.09
N LEU A 195 6.68 -10.48 13.27
CA LEU A 195 7.28 -11.54 12.45
C LEU A 195 7.18 -12.96 13.04
N HIS A 196 6.96 -13.11 14.35
CA HIS A 196 6.94 -14.41 15.03
C HIS A 196 5.52 -14.96 15.26
N HIS A 197 4.50 -14.37 14.67
CA HIS A 197 3.13 -14.81 14.88
C HIS A 197 2.56 -15.50 13.63
N GLN A 198 2.16 -16.77 13.77
CA GLN A 198 1.32 -17.39 12.75
C GLN A 198 -0.08 -16.79 12.84
N PRO A 199 -0.69 -16.40 11.70
CA PRO A 199 -2.07 -15.91 11.71
C PRO A 199 -2.99 -16.97 12.29
N THR A 200 -3.74 -16.62 13.34
CA THR A 200 -4.66 -17.53 14.06
C THR A 200 -6.09 -17.48 13.52
N PHE A 201 -6.31 -16.91 12.32
CA PHE A 201 -7.66 -16.83 11.72
C PHE A 201 -7.63 -17.20 10.25
#